data_b77e28b5061639dd39a9af4e44ab6675
#
_entry.id   b77e28b5061639dd39a9af4e44ab6675
#
_cell.length_a   1.000
_cell.length_b   1.000
_cell.length_c   1.000
_cell.angle_alpha   90.00
_cell.angle_beta   90.00
_cell.angle_gamma   90.00
#
_symmetry.space_group_name_H-M   'P 1'
#
loop_
_entity.id
_entity.type
_entity.pdbx_description
1 polymer ?
#
loop_
_entity_poly.entity_id
_entity_poly.type
_entity_poly.pdbx_seq_one_letter_code
_entity_poly.pdbx_strand_id
1 'polypeptide(L)'
;MNDDALELLNRIFVDCEEDKKGKYAQYRFFAYVSSMYHKCEVLINESIPGKSGKEHKVPIAIKSNGMYMAIAFNKATGNAINKKDVEKFYQIADDVKSGEHGTQLIDAIYGSSVGFKGDALIGLEELSKSRKDDAENKLEFKTANFENRIYSVVKC
;
A
#
# COMPACT_ATOMS: atom_id res chain seq x y z
N MET A 1 3.34 13.97 -7.89
CA MET A 1 3.67 13.23 -9.11
C MET A 1 3.38 14.11 -10.32
N ASN A 2 4.19 14.01 -11.33
CA ASN A 2 4.00 14.74 -12.57
C ASN A 2 2.78 14.17 -13.34
N ASP A 3 1.87 15.03 -13.77
CA ASP A 3 0.69 14.65 -14.55
C ASP A 3 1.07 13.93 -15.85
N ASP A 4 2.20 14.28 -16.43
CA ASP A 4 2.71 13.65 -17.65
C ASP A 4 3.04 12.17 -17.45
N ALA A 5 3.58 11.80 -16.27
CA ALA A 5 3.87 10.41 -15.95
C ALA A 5 2.59 9.59 -15.78
N LEU A 6 1.56 10.18 -15.18
CA LEU A 6 0.26 9.54 -15.02
C LEU A 6 -0.42 9.37 -16.40
N GLU A 7 -0.35 10.37 -17.26
CA GLU A 7 -0.88 10.29 -18.61
C GLU A 7 -0.19 9.20 -19.43
N LEU A 8 1.14 9.10 -19.34
CA LEU A 8 1.91 8.05 -19.99
C LEU A 8 1.48 6.66 -19.51
N LEU A 9 1.33 6.48 -18.22
CA LEU A 9 0.85 5.21 -17.63
C LEU A 9 -0.56 4.87 -18.12
N ASN A 10 -1.44 5.87 -18.22
CA ASN A 10 -2.80 5.68 -18.74
C ASN A 10 -2.78 5.23 -20.19
N ARG A 11 -1.91 5.80 -21.03
CA ARG A 11 -1.75 5.37 -22.43
C ARG A 11 -1.28 3.92 -22.52
N ILE A 12 -0.27 3.56 -21.74
CA ILE A 12 0.25 2.19 -21.69
C ILE A 12 -0.88 1.22 -21.31
N PHE A 13 -1.70 1.61 -20.34
CA PHE A 13 -2.81 0.78 -19.87
C PHE A 13 -3.88 0.55 -20.95
N VAL A 14 -4.26 1.58 -21.70
CA VAL A 14 -5.26 1.46 -22.76
C VAL A 14 -4.83 0.45 -23.81
N ASP A 15 -3.52 0.37 -24.10
CA ASP A 15 -2.96 -0.56 -25.06
C ASP A 15 -2.65 -1.95 -24.47
N CYS A 16 -2.85 -2.15 -23.17
CA CYS A 16 -2.56 -3.43 -22.51
C CYS A 16 -3.69 -4.44 -22.67
N GLU A 17 -3.31 -5.70 -22.80
CA GLU A 17 -4.21 -6.83 -22.73
C GLU A 17 -4.84 -6.95 -21.34
N GLU A 18 -6.00 -7.64 -21.23
CA GLU A 18 -6.77 -7.79 -20.01
C GLU A 18 -5.94 -8.33 -18.82
N ASP A 19 -5.07 -9.32 -19.08
CA ASP A 19 -4.21 -9.94 -18.08
C ASP A 19 -3.12 -9.01 -17.53
N LYS A 20 -2.84 -7.90 -18.20
CA LYS A 20 -1.86 -6.90 -17.77
C LYS A 20 -2.47 -5.76 -16.92
N LYS A 21 -3.78 -5.70 -16.80
CA LYS A 21 -4.48 -4.64 -16.05
C LYS A 21 -4.09 -4.60 -14.58
N GLY A 22 -3.91 -5.75 -13.96
CA GLY A 22 -3.46 -5.83 -12.58
C GLY A 22 -2.08 -5.22 -12.37
N LYS A 23 -1.16 -5.43 -13.32
CA LYS A 23 0.18 -4.85 -13.29
C LYS A 23 0.14 -3.32 -13.46
N TYR A 24 -0.69 -2.83 -14.36
CA TYR A 24 -0.93 -1.40 -14.52
C TYR A 24 -1.47 -0.77 -13.24
N ALA A 25 -2.43 -1.42 -12.58
CA ALA A 25 -2.98 -0.94 -11.33
C ALA A 25 -1.91 -0.82 -10.24
N GLN A 26 -0.95 -1.76 -10.19
CA GLN A 26 0.18 -1.69 -9.29
C GLN A 26 1.08 -0.48 -9.58
N TYR A 27 1.37 -0.20 -10.84
CA TYR A 27 2.17 0.96 -11.24
C TYR A 27 1.47 2.27 -10.88
N ARG A 28 0.17 2.34 -11.07
CA ARG A 28 -0.62 3.51 -10.72
C ARG A 28 -0.61 3.75 -9.21
N PHE A 29 -0.74 2.69 -8.43
CA PHE A 29 -0.65 2.77 -6.99
C PHE A 29 0.75 3.17 -6.53
N PHE A 30 1.79 2.63 -7.15
CA PHE A 30 3.17 3.04 -6.91
C PHE A 30 3.36 4.54 -7.12
N ALA A 31 2.83 5.07 -8.23
CA ALA A 31 2.90 6.50 -8.53
C ALA A 31 2.16 7.35 -7.50
N TYR A 32 1.01 6.88 -7.04
CA TYR A 32 0.23 7.53 -5.99
C TYR A 32 1.01 7.61 -4.68
N VAL A 33 1.57 6.49 -4.24
CA VAL A 33 2.37 6.44 -3.00
C VAL A 33 3.61 7.32 -3.11
N SER A 34 4.31 7.26 -4.23
CA SER A 34 5.50 8.09 -4.48
C SER A 34 5.20 9.58 -4.36
N SER A 35 4.02 10.01 -4.81
CA SER A 35 3.61 11.41 -4.75
C SER A 35 3.40 11.92 -3.32
N MET A 36 3.16 11.03 -2.37
CA MET A 36 2.94 11.40 -0.97
C MET A 36 4.23 11.64 -0.19
N TYR A 37 5.36 11.15 -0.67
CA TYR A 37 6.64 11.17 0.05
C TYR A 37 7.72 11.82 -0.79
N HIS A 38 7.74 13.16 -0.77
CA HIS A 38 8.74 13.93 -1.51
C HIS A 38 10.14 13.77 -0.89
N LYS A 39 11.15 13.68 -1.74
CA LYS A 39 12.56 13.57 -1.35
C LYS A 39 12.89 12.29 -0.57
N CYS A 40 12.04 11.28 -0.68
CA CYS A 40 12.30 9.97 -0.09
C CYS A 40 12.66 8.97 -1.18
N GLU A 41 13.39 7.94 -0.80
CA GLU A 41 13.69 6.81 -1.67
C GLU A 41 12.49 5.87 -1.73
N VAL A 42 12.07 5.52 -2.95
CA VAL A 42 10.95 4.60 -3.18
C VAL A 42 11.50 3.27 -3.67
N LEU A 43 11.24 2.20 -2.95
CA LEU A 43 11.73 0.86 -3.22
C LEU A 43 10.59 -0.07 -3.56
N ILE A 44 10.82 -0.96 -4.52
CA ILE A 44 9.83 -1.95 -4.98
C ILE A 44 10.29 -3.34 -4.56
N ASN A 45 9.36 -4.16 -4.08
CA ASN A 45 9.60 -5.55 -3.68
C ASN A 45 10.72 -5.67 -2.64
N GLU A 46 10.67 -4.84 -1.61
CA GLU A 46 11.59 -4.91 -0.48
C GLU A 46 11.26 -6.09 0.43
N SER A 47 12.31 -6.75 0.92
CA SER A 47 12.20 -7.76 1.96
C SER A 47 12.58 -7.12 3.29
N ILE A 48 11.63 -7.01 4.20
CA ILE A 48 11.83 -6.33 5.49
C ILE A 48 11.61 -7.34 6.62
N PRO A 49 12.64 -7.59 7.46
CA PRO A 49 12.46 -8.48 8.60
C PRO A 49 11.62 -7.82 9.69
N GLY A 50 10.71 -8.57 10.27
CA GLY A 50 9.93 -8.15 11.43
C GLY A 50 10.57 -8.59 12.73
N LYS A 51 9.93 -8.22 13.84
CA LYS A 51 10.35 -8.65 15.18
C LYS A 51 10.35 -10.17 15.33
N SER A 52 9.43 -10.87 14.66
CA SER A 52 9.34 -12.33 14.68
C SER A 52 10.54 -13.03 14.01
N GLY A 53 11.39 -12.30 13.30
CA GLY A 53 12.44 -12.84 12.45
C GLY A 53 11.98 -13.23 11.07
N LYS A 54 10.68 -13.18 10.79
CA LYS A 54 10.11 -13.46 9.48
C LYS A 54 10.36 -12.29 8.54
N GLU A 55 10.83 -12.57 7.34
CA GLU A 55 10.96 -11.57 6.30
C GLU A 55 9.63 -11.37 5.57
N HIS A 56 9.19 -10.13 5.50
CA HIS A 56 7.97 -9.75 4.79
C HIS A 56 8.32 -9.09 3.47
N LYS A 57 7.77 -9.62 2.39
CA LYS A 57 7.93 -9.01 1.08
C LYS A 57 6.92 -7.86 0.93
N VAL A 58 7.45 -6.65 0.90
CA VAL A 58 6.65 -5.43 0.83
C VAL A 58 6.70 -4.89 -0.60
N PRO A 59 5.55 -4.75 -1.28
CA PRO A 59 5.53 -4.29 -2.66
C PRO A 59 6.12 -2.90 -2.85
N ILE A 60 5.85 -1.98 -1.93
CA ILE A 60 6.35 -0.61 -1.98
C ILE A 60 6.81 -0.21 -0.58
N ALA A 61 8.05 0.25 -0.47
CA ALA A 61 8.60 0.78 0.77
C ALA A 61 9.21 2.16 0.53
N ILE A 62 9.03 3.04 1.50
CA ILE A 62 9.57 4.39 1.48
C ILE A 62 10.66 4.50 2.54
N LYS A 63 11.86 4.89 2.11
CA LYS A 63 12.99 5.13 3.00
C LYS A 63 13.35 6.61 3.05
N SER A 64 13.73 7.06 4.24
CA SER A 64 14.34 8.37 4.45
C SER A 64 15.49 8.20 5.43
N ASN A 65 16.67 8.69 5.07
CA ASN A 65 17.89 8.58 5.88
C ASN A 65 18.21 7.13 6.31
N GLY A 66 17.99 6.18 5.39
CA GLY A 66 18.28 4.77 5.63
C GLY A 66 17.25 4.01 6.47
N MET A 67 16.18 4.66 6.90
CA MET A 67 15.12 4.06 7.71
C MET A 67 13.80 4.00 6.94
N TYR A 68 13.03 2.93 7.15
CA TYR A 68 11.71 2.81 6.54
C TYR A 68 10.71 3.75 7.22
N MET A 69 10.06 4.58 6.41
CA MET A 69 9.05 5.55 6.84
C MET A 69 7.63 5.07 6.58
N ALA A 70 7.43 4.36 5.47
CA ALA A 70 6.13 3.84 5.08
C ALA A 70 6.26 2.53 4.32
N ILE A 71 5.25 1.70 4.45
CA ILE A 71 5.06 0.50 3.64
C ILE A 71 3.68 0.53 2.99
N ALA A 72 3.57 -0.01 1.78
CA ALA A 72 2.31 0.01 1.06
C ALA A 72 2.08 -1.32 0.34
N PHE A 73 0.83 -1.77 0.41
CA PHE A 73 0.33 -2.98 -0.23
C PHE A 73 -0.82 -2.62 -1.14
N ASN A 74 -0.99 -3.36 -2.22
CA ASN A 74 -2.07 -3.14 -3.18
C ASN A 74 -2.68 -4.47 -3.61
N LYS A 75 -4.00 -4.53 -3.62
CA LYS A 75 -4.74 -5.63 -4.23
C LYS A 75 -5.36 -5.15 -5.53
N ALA A 76 -4.83 -5.63 -6.65
CA ALA A 76 -5.20 -5.16 -7.99
C ALA A 76 -6.21 -6.06 -8.69
N THR A 77 -6.31 -7.32 -8.31
CA THR A 77 -7.15 -8.33 -8.96
C THR A 77 -7.85 -9.22 -7.95
N GLY A 78 -8.88 -9.93 -8.41
CA GLY A 78 -9.64 -10.85 -7.57
C GLY A 78 -10.79 -10.17 -6.84
N ASN A 79 -11.13 -10.70 -5.68
CA ASN A 79 -12.24 -10.18 -4.87
C ASN A 79 -11.84 -8.92 -4.11
N ALA A 80 -12.84 -8.11 -3.75
CA ALA A 80 -12.64 -6.96 -2.87
C ALA A 80 -11.90 -7.34 -1.58
N ILE A 81 -11.13 -6.42 -1.03
CA ILE A 81 -10.40 -6.63 0.21
C ILE A 81 -11.39 -6.94 1.32
N ASN A 82 -11.19 -8.06 1.99
CA ASN A 82 -12.04 -8.53 3.08
C ASN A 82 -11.35 -8.39 4.44
N LYS A 83 -12.05 -8.78 5.50
CA LYS A 83 -11.55 -8.68 6.86
C LYS A 83 -10.24 -9.47 7.08
N LYS A 84 -10.11 -10.67 6.47
CA LYS A 84 -8.90 -11.48 6.58
C LYS A 84 -7.70 -10.80 5.91
N ASP A 85 -7.92 -10.16 4.77
CA ASP A 85 -6.88 -9.41 4.08
C ASP A 85 -6.35 -8.27 4.94
N VAL A 86 -7.24 -7.55 5.61
CA VAL A 86 -6.92 -6.44 6.51
C VAL A 86 -6.18 -6.94 7.76
N GLU A 87 -6.61 -8.04 8.34
CA GLU A 87 -5.94 -8.63 9.50
C GLU A 87 -4.50 -9.04 9.16
N LYS A 88 -4.31 -9.66 7.99
CA LYS A 88 -2.98 -10.03 7.51
C LYS A 88 -2.10 -8.81 7.28
N PHE A 89 -2.64 -7.79 6.65
CA PHE A 89 -1.95 -6.52 6.43
C PHE A 89 -1.52 -5.88 7.75
N TYR A 90 -2.43 -5.81 8.71
CA TYR A 90 -2.14 -5.29 10.04
C TYR A 90 -1.03 -6.07 10.75
N GLN A 91 -1.07 -7.39 10.70
CA GLN A 91 -0.06 -8.25 11.33
C GLN A 91 1.32 -8.03 10.72
N ILE A 92 1.41 -7.90 9.41
CA ILE A 92 2.67 -7.61 8.71
C ILE A 92 3.20 -6.24 9.15
N ALA A 93 2.37 -5.22 9.11
CA ALA A 93 2.75 -3.86 9.48
C ALA A 93 3.19 -3.79 10.95
N ASP A 94 2.48 -4.46 11.84
CA ASP A 94 2.81 -4.52 13.26
C ASP A 94 4.15 -5.23 13.51
N ASP A 95 4.38 -6.36 12.86
CA ASP A 95 5.62 -7.12 12.97
C ASP A 95 6.82 -6.30 12.47
N VAL A 96 6.68 -5.62 11.34
CA VAL A 96 7.72 -4.73 10.80
C VAL A 96 7.97 -3.55 11.74
N LYS A 97 6.92 -2.90 12.21
CA LYS A 97 7.03 -1.76 13.15
C LYS A 97 7.76 -2.12 14.43
N SER A 98 7.50 -3.31 14.93
CA SER A 98 8.10 -3.82 16.19
C SER A 98 9.53 -4.33 16.00
N GLY A 99 9.99 -4.49 14.77
CA GLY A 99 11.34 -4.94 14.44
C GLY A 99 12.36 -3.83 14.39
N GLU A 100 13.62 -4.21 14.27
CA GLU A 100 14.77 -3.30 14.27
C GLU A 100 14.70 -2.29 13.11
N HIS A 101 14.24 -2.71 11.93
CA HIS A 101 14.22 -1.89 10.72
C HIS A 101 12.97 -1.01 10.60
N GLY A 102 11.96 -1.26 11.42
CA GLY A 102 10.66 -0.58 11.36
C GLY A 102 10.42 0.46 12.45
N THR A 103 11.41 0.78 13.27
CA THR A 103 11.25 1.70 14.40
C THR A 103 10.77 3.10 13.99
N GLN A 104 11.14 3.55 12.79
CA GLN A 104 10.76 4.85 12.24
C GLN A 104 9.53 4.79 11.32
N LEU A 105 8.91 3.62 11.20
CA LEU A 105 7.71 3.45 10.38
C LEU A 105 6.54 4.26 10.95
N ILE A 106 5.96 5.12 10.14
CA ILE A 106 4.86 5.99 10.55
C ILE A 106 3.56 5.70 9.79
N ASP A 107 3.65 5.15 8.58
CA ASP A 107 2.49 4.89 7.72
C ASP A 107 2.51 3.46 7.19
N ALA A 108 1.34 2.83 7.20
CA ALA A 108 1.06 1.58 6.51
C ALA A 108 -0.17 1.79 5.63
N ILE A 109 -0.01 1.59 4.31
CA ILE A 109 -1.01 1.94 3.32
C ILE A 109 -1.51 0.69 2.61
N TYR A 110 -2.82 0.52 2.55
CA TYR A 110 -3.44 -0.55 1.77
C TYR A 110 -4.28 0.05 0.64
N GLY A 111 -3.83 -0.15 -0.58
CA GLY A 111 -4.53 0.27 -1.78
C GLY A 111 -5.34 -0.88 -2.41
N SER A 112 -6.40 -0.55 -3.11
CA SER A 112 -7.22 -1.53 -3.82
C SER A 112 -7.75 -0.96 -5.12
N SER A 113 -7.67 -1.75 -6.17
CA SER A 113 -8.37 -1.50 -7.44
C SER A 113 -9.65 -2.34 -7.57
N VAL A 114 -9.89 -3.21 -6.59
CA VAL A 114 -11.05 -4.12 -6.54
C VAL A 114 -12.04 -3.77 -5.42
N GLY A 115 -11.78 -2.69 -4.69
CA GLY A 115 -12.61 -2.20 -3.61
C GLY A 115 -12.32 -2.83 -2.25
N PHE A 116 -13.01 -2.32 -1.24
CA PHE A 116 -12.96 -2.81 0.14
C PHE A 116 -14.37 -3.21 0.56
N LYS A 117 -14.50 -4.37 1.20
CA LYS A 117 -15.74 -4.73 1.89
C LYS A 117 -15.92 -3.88 3.14
N GLY A 118 -17.16 -3.59 3.51
CA GLY A 118 -17.45 -2.75 4.69
C GLY A 118 -16.86 -3.29 5.98
N ASP A 119 -16.89 -4.62 6.17
CA ASP A 119 -16.29 -5.27 7.35
C ASP A 119 -14.76 -5.13 7.40
N ALA A 120 -14.11 -5.02 6.23
CA ALA A 120 -12.67 -4.80 6.15
C ALA A 120 -12.30 -3.41 6.68
N LEU A 121 -13.01 -2.37 6.26
CA LEU A 121 -12.75 -1.00 6.72
C LEU A 121 -13.02 -0.85 8.22
N ILE A 122 -14.11 -1.41 8.71
CA ILE A 122 -14.44 -1.41 10.13
C ILE A 122 -13.37 -2.17 10.92
N GLY A 123 -12.97 -3.34 10.44
CA GLY A 123 -11.94 -4.15 11.09
C GLY A 123 -10.60 -3.43 11.20
N LEU A 124 -10.18 -2.73 10.14
CA LEU A 124 -8.94 -1.96 10.16
C LEU A 124 -9.02 -0.78 11.14
N GLU A 125 -10.17 -0.10 11.20
CA GLU A 125 -10.39 0.98 12.13
C GLU A 125 -10.31 0.50 13.59
N GLU A 126 -10.91 -0.63 13.90
CA GLU A 126 -10.86 -1.24 15.23
C GLU A 126 -9.43 -1.63 15.63
N LEU A 127 -8.69 -2.26 14.73
CA LEU A 127 -7.29 -2.62 14.96
C LEU A 127 -6.41 -1.37 15.17
N SER A 128 -6.66 -0.31 14.42
CA SER A 128 -5.92 0.95 14.50
C SER A 128 -6.17 1.68 15.81
N LYS A 129 -7.38 1.62 16.35
CA LYS A 129 -7.75 2.27 17.61
C LYS A 129 -6.90 1.79 18.79
N SER A 130 -6.52 0.51 18.79
CA SER A 130 -5.70 -0.06 19.85
C SER A 130 -4.29 0.55 19.94
N ARG A 131 -3.86 1.27 18.91
CA ARG A 131 -2.52 1.89 18.83
C ARG A 131 -2.51 3.40 19.05
N LYS A 132 -3.66 4.06 19.06
CA LYS A 132 -3.74 5.54 19.13
C LYS A 132 -3.17 6.14 20.41
N ASP A 133 -3.20 5.37 21.51
CA ASP A 133 -2.76 5.83 22.82
C ASP A 133 -1.28 5.52 23.10
N ASP A 134 -0.59 4.85 22.19
CA ASP A 134 0.83 4.51 22.30
C ASP A 134 1.69 5.45 21.49
N ALA A 135 2.22 6.49 22.11
CA ALA A 135 3.03 7.51 21.42
C ALA A 135 4.34 6.96 20.84
N GLU A 136 4.91 5.90 21.43
CA GLU A 136 6.17 5.32 20.96
C GLU A 136 5.98 4.38 19.77
N ASN A 137 4.82 3.72 19.68
CA ASN A 137 4.48 2.76 18.62
C ASN A 137 3.42 3.28 17.66
N LYS A 138 3.34 4.59 17.48
CA LYS A 138 2.35 5.21 16.62
C LYS A 138 2.56 4.80 15.16
N LEU A 139 1.57 4.12 14.61
CA LEU A 139 1.52 3.71 13.22
C LEU A 139 0.15 4.06 12.65
N GLU A 140 0.14 4.87 11.61
CA GLU A 140 -1.11 5.27 10.95
C GLU A 140 -1.43 4.32 9.80
N PHE A 141 -2.63 3.74 9.83
CA PHE A 141 -3.14 2.87 8.77
C PHE A 141 -4.00 3.67 7.81
N LYS A 142 -3.62 3.67 6.54
CA LYS A 142 -4.30 4.42 5.49
C LYS A 142 -4.82 3.47 4.42
N THR A 143 -5.96 3.79 3.85
CA THR A 143 -6.53 3.06 2.71
C THR A 143 -6.65 3.97 1.51
N ALA A 144 -6.50 3.39 0.32
CA ALA A 144 -6.67 4.09 -0.94
C ALA A 144 -7.52 3.21 -1.87
N ASN A 145 -8.70 3.69 -2.22
CA ASN A 145 -9.63 2.94 -3.08
C ASN A 145 -9.61 3.52 -4.49
N PHE A 146 -9.13 2.72 -5.44
CA PHE A 146 -9.09 3.04 -6.87
C PHE A 146 -10.14 2.27 -7.67
N GLU A 147 -11.11 1.67 -7.01
CA GLU A 147 -12.23 1.00 -7.67
C GLU A 147 -12.90 1.96 -8.65
N ASN A 148 -13.18 1.49 -9.87
CA ASN A 148 -13.78 2.24 -10.98
C ASN A 148 -12.89 3.31 -11.63
N ARG A 149 -11.77 3.75 -11.03
CA ARG A 149 -10.90 4.76 -11.64
C ARG A 149 -10.08 4.22 -12.80
N ILE A 150 -9.67 2.95 -12.70
CA ILE A 150 -8.92 2.28 -13.77
C ILE A 150 -9.83 1.97 -14.95
N TYR A 151 -11.05 1.54 -14.69
CA TYR A 151 -12.02 1.21 -15.73
C TYR A 151 -12.53 2.41 -16.51
N SER A 152 -12.57 3.59 -15.91
CA SER A 152 -12.98 4.81 -16.62
C SER A 152 -12.00 5.21 -17.71
N VAL A 153 -10.74 4.85 -17.60
CA VAL A 153 -9.71 5.08 -18.63
C VAL A 153 -9.85 4.13 -19.81
N VAL A 154 -10.30 2.89 -19.55
CA VAL A 154 -10.46 1.85 -20.58
C VAL A 154 -11.69 2.09 -21.46
N LYS A 155 -12.67 2.83 -20.99
CA LYS A 155 -13.90 3.14 -21.71
C LYS A 155 -13.79 4.30 -22.70
N CYS A 156 -12.66 4.95 -22.72
CA CYS A 156 -12.37 5.95 -23.72
C CYS A 156 -11.96 5.28 -25.03
#